data_d6b979f20333b256d03b37b9b3ea297c
#
_entry.id   d6b979f20333b256d03b37b9b3ea297c
#
_cell.length_a   1.000
_cell.length_b   1.000
_cell.length_c   1.000
_cell.angle_alpha   90.00
_cell.angle_beta   90.00
_cell.angle_gamma   90.00
#
_symmetry.space_group_name_H-M   'P 1'
#
loop_
_entity.id
_entity.type
_entity.pdbx_description
1 polymer ?
#
loop_
_entity_poly.entity_id
_entity_poly.type
_entity_poly.pdbx_seq_one_letter_code
_entity_poly.pdbx_strand_id
1 'polypeptide(L)'
;MPQQISKKILVYFFLFIIFGSLNNKNLAKLKFPNIEKIKIEGLEIENKEFLKSLDLFKMNTLFHLDKLNVKELFNSNNLIEEYVISKRYPSSLEIKIIETELLALLNRRGKSFYIGSNGKLIETEDMVKNLPYIFGDPNIDKFLSLKRMIDSSKLDYNDVENLFFFPSGRWDIETSSGVLIKLPIKNIEKSLELSLNLLDYKQFDNIKSIDARPKNQVITYE
;
A
#
# COMPACT_ATOMS: atom_id res chain seq x y z
N MET A 1 41.97 -29.45 20.00
CA MET A 1 40.87 -29.70 20.97
C MET A 1 40.42 -28.36 21.51
N PRO A 2 39.19 -27.93 21.32
CA PRO A 2 38.70 -26.70 21.96
C PRO A 2 38.51 -27.00 23.44
N GLN A 3 39.23 -26.25 24.31
CA GLN A 3 39.05 -26.31 25.73
C GLN A 3 37.60 -25.89 26.07
N GLN A 4 36.83 -26.81 26.64
CA GLN A 4 35.51 -26.49 27.18
C GLN A 4 35.73 -25.57 28.41
N ILE A 5 35.42 -24.30 28.23
CA ILE A 5 35.39 -23.31 29.32
C ILE A 5 34.35 -23.81 30.35
N SER A 6 34.84 -24.10 31.59
CA SER A 6 33.98 -24.58 32.67
C SER A 6 32.85 -23.56 32.87
N LYS A 7 31.60 -24.03 32.98
CA LYS A 7 30.41 -23.20 33.28
C LYS A 7 30.66 -22.29 34.52
N LYS A 8 31.47 -22.74 35.48
CA LYS A 8 31.85 -21.98 36.66
C LYS A 8 32.70 -20.75 36.31
N ILE A 9 33.65 -20.87 35.37
CA ILE A 9 34.48 -19.74 34.92
C ILE A 9 33.59 -18.69 34.24
N LEU A 10 32.63 -19.09 33.46
CA LEU A 10 31.70 -18.20 32.78
C LEU A 10 30.80 -17.43 33.78
N VAL A 11 30.34 -18.09 34.83
CA VAL A 11 29.58 -17.46 35.94
C VAL A 11 30.44 -16.45 36.70
N TYR A 12 31.68 -16.79 37.03
CA TYR A 12 32.58 -15.85 37.73
C TYR A 12 32.96 -14.65 36.86
N PHE A 13 33.17 -14.87 35.56
CA PHE A 13 33.41 -13.79 34.62
C PHE A 13 32.18 -12.86 34.52
N PHE A 14 30.97 -13.40 34.49
CA PHE A 14 29.74 -12.62 34.50
C PHE A 14 29.55 -11.84 35.80
N LEU A 15 29.82 -12.46 36.93
CA LEU A 15 29.80 -11.79 38.24
C LEU A 15 30.85 -10.66 38.31
N PHE A 16 32.04 -10.86 37.76
CA PHE A 16 33.09 -9.84 37.73
C PHE A 16 32.65 -8.62 36.87
N ILE A 17 32.01 -8.87 35.71
CA ILE A 17 31.45 -7.80 34.89
C ILE A 17 30.34 -7.06 35.65
N ILE A 18 29.44 -7.76 36.32
CA ILE A 18 28.36 -7.14 37.09
C ILE A 18 28.94 -6.28 38.23
N PHE A 19 29.85 -6.81 39.02
CA PHE A 19 30.49 -6.05 40.13
C PHE A 19 31.29 -4.86 39.61
N GLY A 20 32.02 -5.02 38.51
CA GLY A 20 32.78 -3.93 37.88
C GLY A 20 31.85 -2.83 37.31
N SER A 21 30.71 -3.21 36.77
CA SER A 21 29.74 -2.27 36.23
C SER A 21 28.94 -1.52 37.28
N LEU A 22 28.54 -2.19 38.37
CA LEU A 22 27.77 -1.58 39.47
C LEU A 22 28.53 -0.49 40.22
N ASN A 23 29.86 -0.60 40.30
CA ASN A 23 30.70 0.36 41.03
C ASN A 23 31.25 1.48 40.13
N ASN A 24 30.96 1.47 38.84
CA ASN A 24 31.48 2.46 37.92
C ASN A 24 30.50 3.65 37.78
N LYS A 25 30.71 4.69 38.60
CA LYS A 25 29.91 5.94 38.55
C LYS A 25 29.92 6.65 37.19
N ASN A 26 30.88 6.33 36.31
CA ASN A 26 30.93 6.87 34.95
C ASN A 26 29.97 6.14 34.00
N LEU A 27 29.70 4.85 34.19
CA LEU A 27 28.69 4.12 33.42
C LEU A 27 27.27 4.63 33.71
N ALA A 28 26.98 5.02 34.95
CA ALA A 28 25.71 5.63 35.34
C ALA A 28 25.50 7.04 34.75
N LYS A 29 26.55 7.67 34.21
CA LYS A 29 26.50 8.99 33.57
C LYS A 29 26.47 8.91 32.05
N LEU A 30 26.45 7.72 31.47
CA LEU A 30 26.32 7.55 30.01
C LEU A 30 24.99 8.14 29.52
N LYS A 31 25.07 9.35 28.97
CA LYS A 31 23.94 9.95 28.24
C LYS A 31 24.00 9.44 26.81
N PHE A 32 23.00 8.70 26.43
CA PHE A 32 22.82 8.34 25.02
C PHE A 32 22.37 9.58 24.23
N PRO A 33 22.98 9.85 23.07
CA PRO A 33 22.60 11.00 22.28
C PRO A 33 21.16 10.83 21.74
N ASN A 34 20.49 11.94 21.61
CA ASN A 34 19.21 11.98 20.90
C ASN A 34 19.43 11.66 19.43
N ILE A 35 18.35 11.34 18.73
CA ILE A 35 18.38 11.08 17.28
C ILE A 35 18.70 12.40 16.57
N GLU A 36 19.88 12.46 15.95
CA GLU A 36 20.35 13.63 15.23
C GLU A 36 19.96 13.60 13.74
N LYS A 37 20.03 12.39 13.14
CA LYS A 37 19.79 12.21 11.72
C LYS A 37 18.66 11.21 11.48
N ILE A 38 17.70 11.61 10.63
CA ILE A 38 16.67 10.73 10.11
C ILE A 38 16.86 10.74 8.58
N LYS A 39 17.18 9.57 8.03
CA LYS A 39 17.27 9.35 6.59
C LYS A 39 16.02 8.62 6.14
N ILE A 40 15.30 9.18 5.16
CA ILE A 40 14.08 8.60 4.59
C ILE A 40 14.40 8.26 3.14
N GLU A 41 13.99 7.06 2.73
CA GLU A 41 14.10 6.56 1.36
C GLU A 41 12.76 6.02 0.91
N GLY A 42 12.39 6.25 -0.37
CA GLY A 42 11.20 5.69 -0.99
C GLY A 42 9.92 6.49 -0.78
N LEU A 43 10.00 7.76 -0.39
CA LEU A 43 8.87 8.68 -0.32
C LEU A 43 8.94 9.62 -1.53
N GLU A 44 8.06 9.43 -2.51
CA GLU A 44 7.99 10.25 -3.73
C GLU A 44 6.96 11.37 -3.58
N ILE A 45 5.84 11.09 -2.91
CA ILE A 45 4.78 12.07 -2.64
C ILE A 45 5.09 12.78 -1.33
N GLU A 46 5.44 14.06 -1.42
CA GLU A 46 5.77 14.88 -0.23
C GLU A 46 4.54 15.11 0.64
N ASN A 47 4.51 14.48 1.80
CA ASN A 47 3.57 14.81 2.88
C ASN A 47 4.28 15.62 3.96
N LYS A 48 4.16 16.95 3.90
CA LYS A 48 4.85 17.88 4.82
C LYS A 48 4.47 17.68 6.28
N GLU A 49 3.24 17.28 6.56
CA GLU A 49 2.77 17.02 7.93
C GLU A 49 3.42 15.75 8.49
N PHE A 50 3.50 14.71 7.66
CA PHE A 50 4.18 13.47 8.04
C PHE A 50 5.67 13.70 8.29
N LEU A 51 6.37 14.46 7.43
CA LEU A 51 7.79 14.79 7.62
C LEU A 51 8.02 15.58 8.90
N LYS A 52 7.15 16.55 9.23
CA LYS A 52 7.22 17.30 10.50
C LYS A 52 7.01 16.40 11.71
N SER A 53 6.11 15.42 11.62
CA SER A 53 5.85 14.50 12.73
C SER A 53 7.02 13.54 12.99
N LEU A 54 7.82 13.22 11.97
CA LEU A 54 9.08 12.47 12.13
C LEU A 54 10.13 13.25 12.93
N ASP A 55 10.12 14.59 12.86
CA ASP A 55 11.05 15.41 13.65
C ASP A 55 10.83 15.26 15.16
N LEU A 56 9.64 14.87 15.61
CA LEU A 56 9.38 14.56 17.01
C LEU A 56 10.24 13.40 17.53
N PHE A 57 10.66 12.50 16.65
CA PHE A 57 11.56 11.41 17.04
C PHE A 57 12.95 11.90 17.44
N LYS A 58 13.38 13.09 16.96
CA LYS A 58 14.66 13.71 17.35
C LYS A 58 14.72 14.10 18.82
N MET A 59 13.58 14.20 19.51
CA MET A 59 13.53 14.43 20.93
C MET A 59 13.87 13.19 21.78
N ASN A 60 13.91 12.02 21.14
CA ASN A 60 14.16 10.74 21.80
C ASN A 60 15.54 10.20 21.48
N THR A 61 16.02 9.31 22.34
CA THR A 61 17.19 8.49 22.03
C THR A 61 16.76 7.25 21.26
N LEU A 62 17.66 6.60 20.51
CA LEU A 62 17.35 5.34 19.80
C LEU A 62 16.86 4.22 20.76
N PHE A 63 17.21 4.29 22.04
CA PHE A 63 16.80 3.30 23.06
C PHE A 63 15.37 3.54 23.56
N HIS A 64 14.96 4.80 23.63
CA HIS A 64 13.64 5.21 24.15
C HIS A 64 12.62 5.48 23.05
N LEU A 65 12.95 5.15 21.80
CA LEU A 65 12.00 5.27 20.70
C LEU A 65 10.86 4.25 20.89
N ASP A 66 9.67 4.76 21.17
CA ASP A 66 8.47 3.95 21.40
C ASP A 66 7.95 3.36 20.08
N LYS A 67 7.90 2.03 20.05
CA LYS A 67 7.43 1.28 18.88
C LYS A 67 5.94 1.52 18.58
N LEU A 68 5.13 1.77 19.60
CA LEU A 68 3.69 2.00 19.40
C LEU A 68 3.45 3.34 18.73
N ASN A 69 4.07 4.41 19.23
CA ASN A 69 3.97 5.75 18.63
C ASN A 69 4.48 5.76 17.18
N VAL A 70 5.57 5.04 16.92
CA VAL A 70 6.08 4.87 15.56
C VAL A 70 5.05 4.18 14.68
N LYS A 71 4.50 3.05 15.13
CA LYS A 71 3.50 2.29 14.37
C LYS A 71 2.23 3.11 14.08
N GLU A 72 1.75 3.85 15.07
CA GLU A 72 0.58 4.72 14.93
C GLU A 72 0.82 5.81 13.88
N LEU A 73 1.98 6.49 13.94
CA LEU A 73 2.34 7.51 12.97
C LEU A 73 2.40 6.98 11.54
N PHE A 74 3.04 5.85 11.32
CA PHE A 74 3.14 5.28 9.96
C PHE A 74 1.81 4.73 9.47
N ASN A 75 1.01 4.11 10.33
CA ASN A 75 -0.32 3.59 9.96
C ASN A 75 -1.34 4.70 9.70
N SER A 76 -1.17 5.89 10.27
CA SER A 76 -2.06 7.03 10.02
C SER A 76 -1.84 7.67 8.65
N ASN A 77 -0.68 7.43 8.02
CA ASN A 77 -0.42 7.90 6.67
C ASN A 77 -0.92 6.86 5.64
N ASN A 78 -1.96 7.23 4.89
CA ASN A 78 -2.59 6.35 3.91
C ASN A 78 -1.73 6.09 2.67
N LEU A 79 -0.70 6.91 2.42
CA LEU A 79 0.25 6.71 1.33
C LEU A 79 1.26 5.60 1.60
N ILE A 80 1.38 5.13 2.83
CA ILE A 80 2.36 4.12 3.20
C ILE A 80 1.75 2.72 3.10
N GLU A 81 2.33 1.90 2.24
CA GLU A 81 2.03 0.46 2.12
C GLU A 81 2.80 -0.32 3.19
N GLU A 82 4.12 -0.19 3.15
CA GLU A 82 5.04 -0.85 4.08
C GLU A 82 6.17 0.10 4.50
N TYR A 83 6.77 -0.17 5.64
CA TYR A 83 7.94 0.55 6.10
C TYR A 83 8.89 -0.34 6.90
N VAL A 84 10.18 0.00 6.83
CA VAL A 84 11.24 -0.64 7.62
C VAL A 84 12.04 0.45 8.31
N ILE A 85 12.19 0.33 9.63
CA ILE A 85 12.97 1.28 10.44
C ILE A 85 14.19 0.58 11.00
N SER A 86 15.35 1.12 10.68
CA SER A 86 16.66 0.62 11.10
C SER A 86 17.36 1.64 12.00
N LYS A 87 17.72 1.21 13.20
CA LYS A 87 18.51 2.03 14.12
C LYS A 87 19.99 1.97 13.75
N ARG A 88 20.59 3.10 13.46
CA ARG A 88 22.01 3.27 13.16
C ARG A 88 22.68 3.98 14.34
N TYR A 89 23.28 3.22 15.23
CA TYR A 89 23.95 3.77 16.40
C TYR A 89 25.13 4.67 16.02
N PRO A 90 25.40 5.76 16.80
CA PRO A 90 24.77 6.07 18.07
C PRO A 90 23.48 6.90 17.99
N SER A 91 23.20 7.65 16.89
CA SER A 91 22.18 8.72 16.87
C SER A 91 21.43 8.86 15.53
N SER A 92 21.44 7.84 14.66
CA SER A 92 20.80 7.91 13.36
C SER A 92 19.68 6.89 13.18
N LEU A 93 18.60 7.31 12.50
CA LEU A 93 17.47 6.47 12.12
C LEU A 93 17.40 6.41 10.60
N GLU A 94 17.32 5.21 10.06
CA GLU A 94 17.11 4.99 8.62
C GLU A 94 15.71 4.40 8.43
N ILE A 95 14.91 5.05 7.61
CA ILE A 95 13.52 4.69 7.36
C ILE A 95 13.39 4.43 5.86
N LYS A 96 13.00 3.21 5.51
CA LYS A 96 12.65 2.84 4.15
C LYS A 96 11.14 2.71 4.08
N ILE A 97 10.54 3.40 3.12
CA ILE A 97 9.09 3.43 2.90
C ILE A 97 8.82 2.83 1.53
N ILE A 98 7.78 2.02 1.45
CA ILE A 98 7.16 1.61 0.21
C ILE A 98 5.82 2.32 0.16
N GLU A 99 5.65 3.17 -0.84
CA GLU A 99 4.38 3.87 -1.07
C GLU A 99 3.35 2.92 -1.66
N THR A 100 2.09 3.16 -1.33
CA THR A 100 0.98 2.44 -1.91
C THR A 100 0.80 2.83 -3.38
N GLU A 101 0.54 1.86 -4.24
CA GLU A 101 0.19 2.11 -5.63
C GLU A 101 -1.21 2.74 -5.70
N LEU A 102 -1.35 3.85 -6.43
CA LEU A 102 -2.66 4.46 -6.67
C LEU A 102 -3.35 3.72 -7.81
N LEU A 103 -4.54 3.18 -7.55
CA LEU A 103 -5.22 2.29 -8.48
C LEU A 103 -6.35 2.96 -9.25
N ALA A 104 -7.13 3.84 -8.62
CA ALA A 104 -8.28 4.47 -9.26
C ALA A 104 -8.62 5.80 -8.60
N LEU A 105 -9.37 6.64 -9.29
CA LEU A 105 -9.95 7.89 -8.78
C LEU A 105 -11.44 7.70 -8.47
N LEU A 106 -11.87 8.14 -7.31
CA LEU A 106 -13.25 8.06 -6.82
C LEU A 106 -13.70 9.40 -6.30
N ASN A 107 -14.91 9.85 -6.66
CA ASN A 107 -15.53 10.99 -5.99
C ASN A 107 -16.52 10.50 -4.92
N ARG A 108 -16.34 10.98 -3.70
CA ARG A 108 -17.23 10.68 -2.59
C ARG A 108 -17.62 11.97 -1.87
N ARG A 109 -18.91 12.26 -1.85
CA ARG A 109 -19.47 13.46 -1.21
C ARG A 109 -18.84 14.79 -1.71
N GLY A 110 -18.56 14.88 -3.01
CA GLY A 110 -17.98 16.07 -3.64
C GLY A 110 -16.46 16.24 -3.46
N LYS A 111 -15.79 15.28 -2.83
CA LYS A 111 -14.34 15.22 -2.73
C LYS A 111 -13.78 14.09 -3.57
N SER A 112 -12.64 14.33 -4.21
CA SER A 112 -11.91 13.33 -4.99
C SER A 112 -10.90 12.59 -4.09
N PHE A 113 -10.88 11.28 -4.24
CA PHE A 113 -9.96 10.40 -3.51
C PHE A 113 -9.33 9.42 -4.49
N TYR A 114 -8.07 9.12 -4.26
CA TYR A 114 -7.45 7.95 -4.87
C TYR A 114 -7.66 6.73 -3.99
N ILE A 115 -7.76 5.57 -4.61
CA ILE A 115 -7.78 4.28 -3.91
C ILE A 115 -6.40 3.67 -4.04
N GLY A 116 -5.75 3.44 -2.90
CA GLY A 116 -4.46 2.75 -2.83
C GLY A 116 -4.59 1.23 -2.90
N SER A 117 -3.50 0.56 -3.29
CA SER A 117 -3.37 -0.91 -3.24
C SER A 117 -3.58 -1.47 -1.82
N ASN A 118 -3.26 -0.67 -0.80
CA ASN A 118 -3.51 -0.96 0.61
C ASN A 118 -4.98 -0.84 1.04
N GLY A 119 -5.88 -0.53 0.11
CA GLY A 119 -7.31 -0.39 0.38
C GLY A 119 -7.72 0.88 1.11
N LYS A 120 -6.84 1.86 1.21
CA LYS A 120 -7.13 3.14 1.85
C LYS A 120 -7.49 4.22 0.82
N LEU A 121 -8.30 5.19 1.27
CA LEU A 121 -8.59 6.38 0.49
C LEU A 121 -7.53 7.44 0.77
N ILE A 122 -7.01 8.03 -0.28
CA ILE A 122 -5.91 9.00 -0.25
C ILE A 122 -6.42 10.30 -0.83
N GLU A 123 -6.40 11.37 -0.04
CA GLU A 123 -6.66 12.73 -0.49
C GLU A 123 -5.30 13.36 -0.84
N THR A 124 -5.08 13.68 -2.10
CA THR A 124 -3.88 14.38 -2.57
C THR A 124 -4.26 15.39 -3.64
N GLU A 125 -3.53 16.49 -3.66
CA GLU A 125 -3.67 17.52 -4.71
C GLU A 125 -2.85 17.15 -5.96
N ASP A 126 -1.91 16.20 -5.85
CA ASP A 126 -1.11 15.73 -6.96
C ASP A 126 -1.97 14.87 -7.91
N MET A 127 -2.11 15.34 -9.14
CA MET A 127 -2.87 14.61 -10.17
C MET A 127 -2.02 13.48 -10.74
N VAL A 128 -2.42 12.24 -10.43
CA VAL A 128 -1.88 11.05 -11.11
C VAL A 128 -2.68 10.84 -12.39
N LYS A 129 -1.99 10.90 -13.53
CA LYS A 129 -2.58 10.69 -14.87
C LYS A 129 -2.78 9.20 -15.13
N ASN A 130 -3.76 8.90 -15.98
CA ASN A 130 -4.03 7.55 -16.50
C ASN A 130 -4.53 6.53 -15.48
N LEU A 131 -5.26 6.96 -14.45
CA LEU A 131 -5.98 6.06 -13.57
C LEU A 131 -7.47 6.03 -13.94
N PRO A 132 -8.12 4.87 -13.88
CA PRO A 132 -9.53 4.76 -14.14
C PRO A 132 -10.36 5.54 -13.13
N TYR A 133 -11.43 6.18 -13.61
CA TYR A 133 -12.38 6.85 -12.75
C TYR A 133 -13.53 5.91 -12.38
N ILE A 134 -13.89 5.90 -11.09
CA ILE A 134 -14.99 5.08 -10.57
C ILE A 134 -16.25 5.95 -10.43
N PHE A 135 -17.27 5.61 -11.17
CA PHE A 135 -18.62 6.15 -11.02
C PHE A 135 -19.43 5.26 -10.06
N GLY A 136 -20.09 5.88 -9.10
CA GLY A 136 -20.79 5.18 -8.03
C GLY A 136 -20.01 5.19 -6.72
N ASP A 137 -20.51 4.48 -5.72
CA ASP A 137 -19.90 4.40 -4.37
C ASP A 137 -19.71 2.94 -3.95
N PRO A 138 -18.72 2.23 -4.50
CA PRO A 138 -18.40 0.88 -4.10
C PRO A 138 -17.76 0.83 -2.72
N ASN A 139 -17.93 -0.30 -2.02
CA ASN A 139 -17.00 -0.68 -0.96
C ASN A 139 -15.62 -0.95 -1.60
N ILE A 140 -14.55 -0.47 -0.97
CA ILE A 140 -13.17 -0.60 -1.46
C ILE A 140 -12.80 -2.07 -1.72
N ASP A 141 -13.22 -3.01 -0.85
CA ASP A 141 -12.96 -4.45 -1.03
C ASP A 141 -13.58 -5.00 -2.33
N LYS A 142 -14.75 -4.49 -2.74
CA LYS A 142 -15.38 -4.87 -4.01
C LYS A 142 -14.58 -4.37 -5.20
N PHE A 143 -14.06 -3.14 -5.12
CA PHE A 143 -13.17 -2.62 -6.14
C PHE A 143 -11.88 -3.41 -6.24
N LEU A 144 -11.19 -3.67 -5.12
CA LEU A 144 -9.97 -4.47 -5.10
C LEU A 144 -10.19 -5.90 -5.60
N SER A 145 -11.39 -6.45 -5.38
CA SER A 145 -11.75 -7.75 -5.94
C SER A 145 -11.90 -7.68 -7.46
N LEU A 146 -12.57 -6.63 -8.00
CA LEU A 146 -12.66 -6.42 -9.44
C LEU A 146 -11.27 -6.20 -10.06
N LYS A 147 -10.43 -5.38 -9.44
CA LYS A 147 -9.05 -5.13 -9.91
C LYS A 147 -8.27 -6.43 -10.06
N ARG A 148 -8.33 -7.31 -9.05
CA ARG A 148 -7.68 -8.64 -9.12
C ARG A 148 -8.22 -9.51 -10.24
N MET A 149 -9.54 -9.46 -10.54
CA MET A 149 -10.13 -10.18 -11.66
C MET A 149 -9.66 -9.63 -13.01
N ILE A 150 -9.52 -8.29 -13.13
CA ILE A 150 -8.95 -7.65 -14.31
C ILE A 150 -7.50 -8.08 -14.49
N ASP A 151 -6.68 -8.02 -13.45
CA ASP A 151 -5.26 -8.39 -13.48
C ASP A 151 -5.02 -9.87 -13.84
N SER A 152 -5.98 -10.75 -13.51
CA SER A 152 -5.93 -12.16 -13.89
C SER A 152 -6.50 -12.44 -15.26
N SER A 153 -7.07 -11.45 -15.95
CA SER A 153 -7.62 -11.54 -17.30
C SER A 153 -6.62 -11.10 -18.37
N LYS A 154 -7.05 -11.09 -19.63
CA LYS A 154 -6.27 -10.53 -20.75
C LYS A 154 -6.36 -9.01 -20.87
N LEU A 155 -7.23 -8.36 -20.10
CA LEU A 155 -7.40 -6.91 -20.13
C LEU A 155 -6.25 -6.24 -19.41
N ASP A 156 -5.48 -5.41 -20.13
CA ASP A 156 -4.51 -4.55 -19.48
C ASP A 156 -5.26 -3.49 -18.64
N TYR A 157 -4.90 -3.36 -17.39
CA TYR A 157 -5.54 -2.38 -16.51
C TYR A 157 -5.34 -0.94 -17.00
N ASN A 158 -4.25 -0.66 -17.71
CA ASN A 158 -4.00 0.64 -18.35
C ASN A 158 -5.00 0.96 -19.47
N ASP A 159 -5.67 -0.04 -20.02
CA ASP A 159 -6.73 0.14 -21.02
C ASP A 159 -8.11 0.38 -20.38
N VAL A 160 -8.22 0.38 -19.08
CA VAL A 160 -9.47 0.71 -18.36
C VAL A 160 -9.54 2.21 -18.19
N GLU A 161 -10.57 2.86 -18.75
CA GLU A 161 -10.80 4.29 -18.62
C GLU A 161 -11.78 4.62 -17.49
N ASN A 162 -12.92 3.93 -17.46
CA ASN A 162 -13.96 4.16 -16.47
C ASN A 162 -14.53 2.86 -15.91
N LEU A 163 -14.89 2.89 -14.64
CA LEU A 163 -15.55 1.80 -13.93
C LEU A 163 -16.88 2.29 -13.37
N PHE A 164 -17.98 1.65 -13.72
CA PHE A 164 -19.30 2.00 -13.23
C PHE A 164 -19.78 0.99 -12.22
N PHE A 165 -19.98 1.42 -10.99
CA PHE A 165 -20.54 0.61 -9.93
C PHE A 165 -22.00 0.95 -9.70
N PHE A 166 -22.87 -0.04 -9.74
CA PHE A 166 -24.30 0.10 -9.54
C PHE A 166 -24.73 -0.33 -8.13
N PRO A 167 -25.83 0.23 -7.60
CA PRO A 167 -26.35 -0.17 -6.28
C PRO A 167 -26.68 -1.67 -6.15
N SER A 168 -26.94 -2.33 -7.28
CA SER A 168 -27.14 -3.79 -7.35
C SER A 168 -25.88 -4.60 -7.03
N GLY A 169 -24.70 -3.95 -6.97
CA GLY A 169 -23.40 -4.60 -6.80
C GLY A 169 -22.77 -5.05 -8.13
N ARG A 170 -23.33 -4.60 -9.26
CA ARG A 170 -22.82 -4.87 -10.61
C ARG A 170 -21.75 -3.86 -11.00
N TRP A 171 -20.81 -4.33 -11.81
CA TRP A 171 -19.79 -3.50 -12.46
C TRP A 171 -19.98 -3.48 -13.97
N ASP A 172 -19.76 -2.31 -14.57
CA ASP A 172 -19.51 -2.18 -16.00
C ASP A 172 -18.13 -1.54 -16.17
N ILE A 173 -17.39 -1.95 -17.20
CA ILE A 173 -16.03 -1.49 -17.51
C ILE A 173 -16.05 -0.78 -18.85
N GLU A 174 -15.54 0.43 -18.91
CA GLU A 174 -15.29 1.13 -20.15
C GLU A 174 -13.78 1.14 -20.42
N THR A 175 -13.44 0.71 -21.64
CA THR A 175 -12.05 0.68 -22.09
C THR A 175 -11.66 1.98 -22.76
N SER A 176 -10.37 2.27 -22.85
CA SER A 176 -9.79 3.42 -23.57
C SER A 176 -10.15 3.44 -25.07
N SER A 177 -10.50 2.28 -25.65
CA SER A 177 -11.06 2.18 -27.00
C SER A 177 -12.54 2.56 -27.10
N GLY A 178 -13.19 2.91 -25.98
CA GLY A 178 -14.61 3.30 -25.92
C GLY A 178 -15.59 2.12 -25.87
N VAL A 179 -15.13 0.90 -25.67
CA VAL A 179 -16.01 -0.28 -25.55
C VAL A 179 -16.50 -0.41 -24.10
N LEU A 180 -17.84 -0.48 -23.93
CA LEU A 180 -18.48 -0.68 -22.63
C LEU A 180 -18.81 -2.16 -22.42
N ILE A 181 -18.17 -2.80 -21.45
CA ILE A 181 -18.39 -4.19 -21.04
C ILE A 181 -19.32 -4.22 -19.83
N LYS A 182 -20.53 -4.74 -19.97
CA LYS A 182 -21.52 -4.86 -18.90
C LYS A 182 -21.43 -6.24 -18.25
N LEU A 183 -21.00 -6.30 -16.99
CA LEU A 183 -20.72 -7.55 -16.29
C LEU A 183 -21.91 -8.00 -15.40
N PRO A 184 -22.10 -9.30 -15.20
CA PRO A 184 -23.07 -9.82 -14.23
C PRO A 184 -22.56 -9.63 -12.79
N ILE A 185 -23.47 -9.79 -11.79
CA ILE A 185 -23.10 -9.76 -10.38
C ILE A 185 -22.28 -11.00 -9.96
N LYS A 186 -22.53 -12.15 -10.61
CA LYS A 186 -21.85 -13.42 -10.33
C LYS A 186 -21.10 -13.90 -11.57
N ASN A 187 -20.02 -14.65 -11.33
CA ASN A 187 -19.16 -15.20 -12.41
C ASN A 187 -18.53 -14.12 -13.29
N ILE A 188 -18.11 -13.02 -12.69
CA ILE A 188 -17.50 -11.86 -13.36
C ILE A 188 -16.31 -12.29 -14.22
N GLU A 189 -15.37 -13.08 -13.65
CA GLU A 189 -14.16 -13.54 -14.34
C GLU A 189 -14.48 -14.22 -15.68
N LYS A 190 -15.38 -15.21 -15.66
CA LYS A 190 -15.77 -15.94 -16.86
C LYS A 190 -16.46 -15.04 -17.90
N SER A 191 -17.29 -14.10 -17.43
CA SER A 191 -17.98 -13.17 -18.31
C SER A 191 -17.04 -12.15 -18.93
N LEU A 192 -16.05 -11.70 -18.15
CA LEU A 192 -14.98 -10.82 -18.66
C LEU A 192 -14.13 -11.54 -19.71
N GLU A 193 -13.68 -12.77 -19.41
CA GLU A 193 -12.90 -13.58 -20.34
C GLU A 193 -13.66 -13.80 -21.67
N LEU A 194 -14.95 -14.15 -21.62
CA LEU A 194 -15.77 -14.32 -22.83
C LEU A 194 -15.89 -13.00 -23.60
N SER A 195 -16.04 -11.87 -22.93
CA SER A 195 -16.14 -10.57 -23.59
C SER A 195 -14.82 -10.19 -24.28
N LEU A 196 -13.69 -10.43 -23.62
CA LEU A 196 -12.37 -10.14 -24.18
C LEU A 196 -12.04 -11.04 -25.38
N ASN A 197 -12.39 -12.33 -25.29
CA ASN A 197 -12.21 -13.25 -26.42
C ASN A 197 -13.02 -12.81 -27.65
N LEU A 198 -14.19 -12.17 -27.49
CA LEU A 198 -14.95 -11.63 -28.62
C LEU A 198 -14.24 -10.43 -29.25
N LEU A 199 -13.62 -9.56 -28.46
CA LEU A 199 -12.87 -8.41 -28.98
C LEU A 199 -11.62 -8.82 -29.77
N ASP A 200 -11.05 -10.00 -29.51
CA ASP A 200 -9.91 -10.54 -30.28
C ASP A 200 -10.27 -10.95 -31.73
N TYR A 201 -11.58 -11.07 -32.08
CA TYR A 201 -11.99 -11.42 -33.41
C TYR A 201 -12.22 -10.19 -34.29
N LYS A 202 -11.52 -10.08 -35.42
CA LYS A 202 -11.61 -8.98 -36.39
C LYS A 202 -13.03 -8.66 -36.92
N GLN A 203 -13.98 -9.58 -36.74
CA GLN A 203 -15.37 -9.38 -37.13
C GLN A 203 -16.12 -8.37 -36.25
N PHE A 204 -15.51 -7.95 -35.14
CA PHE A 204 -16.13 -7.14 -34.12
C PHE A 204 -15.44 -5.78 -33.90
N ASP A 205 -14.73 -5.27 -34.93
CA ASP A 205 -13.95 -4.01 -34.83
C ASP A 205 -14.84 -2.76 -34.55
N ASN A 206 -16.18 -2.83 -34.73
CA ASN A 206 -17.10 -1.70 -34.54
C ASN A 206 -17.98 -1.83 -33.28
N ILE A 207 -17.65 -2.74 -32.34
CA ILE A 207 -18.46 -2.92 -31.14
C ILE A 207 -18.31 -1.72 -30.20
N LYS A 208 -19.45 -1.13 -29.82
CA LYS A 208 -19.54 -0.09 -28.78
C LYS A 208 -19.86 -0.65 -27.41
N SER A 209 -20.61 -1.74 -27.32
CA SER A 209 -20.86 -2.36 -26.03
C SER A 209 -21.05 -3.87 -26.13
N ILE A 210 -20.63 -4.54 -25.05
CA ILE A 210 -20.78 -5.97 -24.84
C ILE A 210 -21.61 -6.19 -23.58
N ASP A 211 -22.77 -6.85 -23.72
CA ASP A 211 -23.57 -7.22 -22.55
C ASP A 211 -23.36 -8.70 -22.23
N ALA A 212 -22.58 -8.95 -21.19
CA ALA A 212 -22.26 -10.29 -20.66
C ALA A 212 -23.14 -10.69 -19.46
N ARG A 213 -24.21 -9.93 -19.18
CA ARG A 213 -25.14 -10.22 -18.06
C ARG A 213 -26.06 -11.43 -18.29
N PRO A 214 -26.52 -11.70 -19.53
CA PRO A 214 -27.35 -12.87 -19.78
C PRO A 214 -26.58 -14.16 -19.54
N LYS A 215 -27.23 -15.14 -18.94
CA LYS A 215 -26.61 -16.42 -18.62
C LYS A 215 -26.23 -17.18 -19.90
N ASN A 216 -24.94 -17.53 -20.03
CA ASN A 216 -24.39 -18.29 -21.15
C ASN A 216 -24.52 -17.61 -22.52
N GLN A 217 -24.71 -16.30 -22.57
CA GLN A 217 -24.81 -15.51 -23.80
C GLN A 217 -24.05 -14.21 -23.62
N VAL A 218 -23.56 -13.68 -24.74
CA VAL A 218 -23.00 -12.34 -24.80
C VAL A 218 -23.71 -11.63 -25.96
N ILE A 219 -24.19 -10.41 -25.73
CA ILE A 219 -24.89 -9.61 -26.74
C ILE A 219 -23.97 -8.43 -27.06
N THR A 220 -23.72 -8.22 -28.33
CA THR A 220 -22.92 -7.11 -28.85
C THR A 220 -23.80 -6.05 -29.49
N TYR A 221 -23.39 -4.78 -29.31
CA TYR A 221 -24.04 -3.63 -29.94
C TYR A 221 -22.96 -2.80 -30.66
N GLU A 222 -23.24 -2.44 -31.90
CA GLU A 222 -22.42 -1.57 -32.77
C GLU A 222 -22.75 -0.09 -32.58
#